data_efd029f7b532aa037997d8d40d482dc4
#
_entry.id   efd029f7b532aa037997d8d40d482dc4
#
_cell.length_a   1.000
_cell.length_b   1.000
_cell.length_c   1.000
_cell.angle_alpha   90.00
_cell.angle_beta   90.00
_cell.angle_gamma   90.00
#
_symmetry.space_group_name_H-M   'P 1'
#
loop_
_entity.id
_entity.type
_entity.pdbx_description
1 polymer ?
#
loop_
_entity_poly.entity_id
_entity_poly.type
_entity_poly.pdbx_seq_one_letter_code
_entity_poly.pdbx_strand_id
1 'polypeptide(L)'
;MSIFVQYAPYHLNGGWTDARREEFGDTVINTLAEYAPNIKGAILHRQVVTPADIERLVGLSEGNIFQGELSLEQLFLNRPAPGWARFRTPIRDLWLCGSSAHPGGGIMGAPGRIAALELLREQGRAA
;
A
#
# COMPACT_ATOMS: atom_id res chain seq x y z
N MET A 1 5.53 18.45 -0.42
CA MET A 1 5.19 17.71 0.84
C MET A 1 4.21 16.61 0.48
N SER A 2 4.36 15.43 1.07
CA SER A 2 3.39 14.33 0.93
C SER A 2 2.64 14.17 2.26
N ILE A 3 1.31 14.00 2.18
CA ILE A 3 0.44 13.85 3.36
C ILE A 3 -0.27 12.52 3.23
N PHE A 4 -0.03 11.61 4.18
CA PHE A 4 -0.74 10.35 4.28
C PHE A 4 -1.92 10.52 5.22
N VAL A 5 -3.12 10.22 4.73
CA VAL A 5 -4.37 10.45 5.45
C VAL A 5 -5.09 9.13 5.75
N GLN A 6 -5.52 8.97 6.96
CA GLN A 6 -6.40 7.90 7.44
C GLN A 6 -7.65 8.57 8.04
N TYR A 7 -8.81 8.07 7.95
CA TYR A 7 -9.34 6.86 7.32
C TYR A 7 -10.20 7.26 6.11
N ALA A 8 -9.67 7.25 4.91
CA ALA A 8 -10.45 7.52 3.72
C ALA A 8 -11.18 6.23 3.30
N PRO A 9 -12.53 6.20 3.29
CA PRO A 9 -13.26 5.00 2.92
C PRO A 9 -13.17 4.76 1.42
N TYR A 10 -13.02 3.51 1.00
CA TYR A 10 -13.15 3.16 -0.42
C TYR A 10 -14.61 3.29 -0.87
N HIS A 11 -15.53 2.68 -0.11
CA HIS A 11 -16.96 2.77 -0.35
C HIS A 11 -17.54 4.05 0.26
N LEU A 12 -17.61 5.10 -0.54
CA LEU A 12 -18.24 6.35 -0.15
C LEU A 12 -19.66 6.43 -0.73
N ASN A 13 -20.66 6.79 0.09
CA ASN A 13 -22.01 6.98 -0.38
C ASN A 13 -22.07 8.02 -1.52
N GLY A 14 -22.49 7.59 -2.71
CA GLY A 14 -22.45 8.39 -3.93
C GLY A 14 -21.10 8.41 -4.64
N GLY A 15 -20.13 7.63 -4.18
CA GLY A 15 -18.81 7.46 -4.80
C GLY A 15 -17.87 8.65 -4.65
N TRP A 16 -16.65 8.46 -5.14
CA TRP A 16 -15.61 9.49 -5.21
C TRP A 16 -15.77 10.30 -6.51
N THR A 17 -16.57 11.36 -6.46
CA THR A 17 -16.65 12.36 -7.54
C THR A 17 -15.50 13.36 -7.42
N ASP A 18 -15.21 14.12 -8.48
CA ASP A 18 -14.20 15.17 -8.43
C ASP A 18 -14.48 16.22 -7.36
N ALA A 19 -15.76 16.61 -7.19
CA ALA A 19 -16.16 17.54 -6.14
C ALA A 19 -15.86 16.99 -4.73
N ARG A 20 -16.16 15.71 -4.47
CA ARG A 20 -15.86 15.07 -3.18
C ARG A 20 -14.37 14.87 -2.93
N ARG A 21 -13.61 14.63 -3.98
CA ARG A 21 -12.14 14.58 -3.89
C ARG A 21 -11.58 15.92 -3.45
N GLU A 22 -12.05 17.01 -4.05
CA GLU A 22 -11.61 18.36 -3.67
C GLU A 22 -12.05 18.72 -2.25
N GLU A 23 -13.30 18.45 -1.87
CA GLU A 23 -13.82 18.64 -0.51
C GLU A 23 -12.99 17.88 0.54
N PHE A 24 -12.63 16.64 0.23
CA PHE A 24 -11.74 15.84 1.09
C PHE A 24 -10.37 16.49 1.23
N GLY A 25 -9.79 16.95 0.12
CA GLY A 25 -8.54 17.69 0.13
C GLY A 25 -8.62 18.97 0.96
N ASP A 26 -9.72 19.72 0.86
CA ASP A 26 -9.97 20.92 1.67
C ASP A 26 -10.05 20.60 3.16
N THR A 27 -10.73 19.50 3.51
CA THR A 27 -10.84 19.02 4.89
C THR A 27 -9.45 18.73 5.46
N VAL A 28 -8.61 18.02 4.72
CA VAL A 28 -7.24 17.69 5.13
C VAL A 28 -6.39 18.96 5.34
N ILE A 29 -6.47 19.92 4.41
CA ILE A 29 -5.73 21.18 4.53
C ILE A 29 -6.25 22.03 5.68
N ASN A 30 -7.56 22.06 5.92
CA ASN A 30 -8.13 22.77 7.05
C ASN A 30 -7.64 22.21 8.39
N THR A 31 -7.66 20.87 8.52
CA THR A 31 -7.13 20.18 9.72
C THR A 31 -5.63 20.50 9.92
N LEU A 32 -4.84 20.44 8.84
CA LEU A 32 -3.41 20.76 8.92
C LEU A 32 -3.18 22.23 9.31
N ALA A 33 -4.04 23.13 8.87
CA ALA A 33 -3.93 24.56 9.16
C ALA A 33 -4.14 24.89 10.65
N GLU A 34 -4.77 24.02 11.43
CA GLU A 34 -4.87 24.17 12.88
C GLU A 34 -3.48 24.11 13.55
N TYR A 35 -2.55 23.34 12.97
CA TYR A 35 -1.18 23.17 13.46
C TYR A 35 -0.16 24.02 12.70
N ALA A 36 -0.45 24.34 11.45
CA ALA A 36 0.41 25.12 10.56
C ALA A 36 -0.42 26.22 9.85
N PRO A 37 -0.75 27.34 10.53
CA PRO A 37 -1.69 28.35 10.01
C PRO A 37 -1.30 28.96 8.65
N ASN A 38 0.00 28.97 8.32
CA ASN A 38 0.53 29.50 7.08
C ASN A 38 0.42 28.54 5.88
N ILE A 39 -0.01 27.30 6.11
CA ILE A 39 0.02 26.25 5.05
C ILE A 39 -0.84 26.63 3.84
N LYS A 40 -2.01 27.23 4.07
CA LYS A 40 -2.93 27.59 2.99
C LYS A 40 -2.32 28.56 1.98
N GLY A 41 -1.54 29.51 2.46
CA GLY A 41 -0.84 30.47 1.60
C GLY A 41 0.44 29.92 0.93
N ALA A 42 0.93 28.78 1.40
CA ALA A 42 2.14 28.15 0.88
C ALA A 42 1.86 27.09 -0.21
N ILE A 43 0.59 26.72 -0.42
CA ILE A 43 0.22 25.72 -1.42
C ILE A 43 0.22 26.35 -2.80
N LEU A 44 1.11 25.89 -3.67
CA LEU A 44 1.13 26.27 -5.08
C LEU A 44 0.24 25.34 -5.93
N HIS A 45 0.35 24.04 -5.67
CA HIS A 45 -0.43 22.99 -6.34
C HIS A 45 -0.73 21.88 -5.35
N ARG A 46 -1.85 21.19 -5.53
CA ARG A 46 -2.16 19.99 -4.76
C ARG A 46 -2.66 18.88 -5.69
N GLN A 47 -2.40 17.67 -5.31
CA GLN A 47 -2.99 16.47 -5.87
C GLN A 47 -3.64 15.69 -4.73
N VAL A 48 -4.89 15.30 -4.91
CA VAL A 48 -5.62 14.44 -3.99
C VAL A 48 -5.79 13.09 -4.64
N VAL A 49 -5.26 12.06 -4.00
CA VAL A 49 -5.35 10.67 -4.45
C VAL A 49 -6.23 9.91 -3.48
N THR A 50 -7.36 9.44 -3.95
CA THR A 50 -8.36 8.68 -3.16
C THR A 50 -8.09 7.18 -3.23
N PRO A 51 -8.68 6.35 -2.35
CA PRO A 51 -8.57 4.89 -2.47
C PRO A 51 -9.02 4.37 -3.84
N ALA A 52 -10.08 4.94 -4.41
CA ALA A 52 -10.53 4.58 -5.76
C ALA A 52 -9.51 4.96 -6.85
N ASP A 53 -8.79 6.07 -6.68
CA ASP A 53 -7.70 6.43 -7.59
C ASP A 53 -6.52 5.46 -7.48
N ILE A 54 -6.18 5.03 -6.27
CA ILE A 54 -5.10 4.06 -6.04
C ILE A 54 -5.43 2.74 -6.75
N GLU A 55 -6.65 2.24 -6.62
CA GLU A 55 -7.07 1.04 -7.32
C GLU A 55 -6.99 1.23 -8.84
N ARG A 56 -7.55 2.32 -9.35
CA ARG A 56 -7.57 2.61 -10.79
C ARG A 56 -6.17 2.78 -11.39
N LEU A 57 -5.25 3.43 -10.67
CA LEU A 57 -3.91 3.79 -11.17
C LEU A 57 -2.88 2.67 -10.97
N VAL A 58 -2.99 1.93 -9.87
CA VAL A 58 -1.96 0.99 -9.41
C VAL A 58 -2.47 -0.46 -9.37
N GLY A 59 -3.79 -0.66 -9.44
CA GLY A 59 -4.41 -1.98 -9.40
C GLY A 59 -4.48 -2.59 -7.99
N LEU A 60 -4.33 -1.79 -6.94
CA LEU A 60 -4.47 -2.27 -5.55
C LEU A 60 -5.95 -2.34 -5.19
N SER A 61 -6.45 -3.52 -4.86
CA SER A 61 -7.84 -3.73 -4.48
C SER A 61 -8.26 -2.80 -3.36
N GLU A 62 -9.34 -2.05 -3.60
CA GLU A 62 -9.90 -1.04 -2.69
C GLU A 62 -8.88 0.03 -2.24
N GLY A 63 -7.81 0.21 -3.01
CA GLY A 63 -6.75 1.17 -2.69
C GLY A 63 -5.93 0.80 -1.45
N ASN A 64 -6.00 -0.46 -1.01
CA ASN A 64 -5.30 -0.90 0.18
C ASN A 64 -3.80 -1.07 -0.07
N ILE A 65 -3.01 -0.14 0.48
CA ILE A 65 -1.55 -0.15 0.36
C ILE A 65 -0.88 -1.37 1.02
N PHE A 66 -1.58 -2.08 1.88
CA PHE A 66 -1.11 -3.32 2.51
C PHE A 66 -1.42 -4.57 1.68
N GLN A 67 -2.09 -4.40 0.54
CA GLN A 67 -2.35 -5.46 -0.45
C GLN A 67 -3.09 -6.66 0.17
N GLY A 68 -4.31 -6.45 0.54
CA GLY A 68 -5.15 -7.32 1.32
C GLY A 68 -5.44 -6.69 2.68
N GLU A 69 -5.96 -7.47 3.58
CA GLU A 69 -6.27 -6.99 4.91
C GLU A 69 -5.09 -7.21 5.87
N LEU A 70 -4.86 -6.28 6.79
CA LEU A 70 -3.85 -6.45 7.83
C LEU A 70 -4.45 -7.13 9.08
N SER A 71 -5.24 -8.18 8.84
CA SER A 71 -5.79 -9.05 9.87
C SER A 71 -4.76 -10.09 10.32
N LEU A 72 -5.01 -10.77 11.42
CA LEU A 72 -4.11 -11.81 11.94
C LEU A 72 -3.92 -12.96 10.93
N GLU A 73 -4.94 -13.25 10.11
CA GLU A 73 -4.91 -14.25 9.04
C GLU A 73 -4.02 -13.83 7.87
N GLN A 74 -3.67 -12.54 7.77
CA GLN A 74 -2.85 -11.98 6.72
C GLN A 74 -1.48 -11.48 7.21
N LEU A 75 -1.10 -11.86 8.43
CA LEU A 75 0.20 -11.50 9.00
C LEU A 75 1.18 -12.68 9.00
N PHE A 76 2.45 -12.34 9.13
CA PHE A 76 3.57 -13.29 9.26
C PHE A 76 3.55 -14.39 8.19
N LEU A 77 3.54 -15.64 8.63
CA LEU A 77 3.62 -16.82 7.78
C LEU A 77 2.32 -17.14 7.01
N ASN A 78 1.29 -16.34 7.20
CA ASN A 78 0.03 -16.50 6.48
C ASN A 78 -0.03 -15.73 5.15
N ARG A 79 0.96 -14.88 4.85
CA ARG A 79 1.04 -14.16 3.58
C ARG A 79 1.87 -14.91 2.54
N PRO A 80 1.43 -14.96 1.29
CA PRO A 80 0.13 -14.51 0.73
C PRO A 80 -1.02 -15.46 1.09
N ALA A 81 -0.70 -16.68 1.47
CA ALA A 81 -1.64 -17.72 1.92
C ALA A 81 -0.91 -18.71 2.84
N PRO A 82 -1.62 -19.40 3.74
CA PRO A 82 -1.04 -20.44 4.59
C PRO A 82 -0.26 -21.48 3.78
N GLY A 83 0.96 -21.76 4.20
CA GLY A 83 1.86 -22.70 3.51
C GLY A 83 2.70 -22.09 2.38
N TRP A 84 2.41 -20.87 1.94
CA TRP A 84 3.09 -20.23 0.80
C TRP A 84 3.95 -19.01 1.18
N ALA A 85 4.24 -18.82 2.45
CA ALA A 85 5.03 -17.69 2.95
C ALA A 85 6.53 -17.72 2.57
N ARG A 86 6.99 -18.79 1.93
CA ARG A 86 8.39 -18.97 1.52
C ARG A 86 8.69 -18.47 0.11
N PHE A 87 7.92 -17.49 -0.36
CA PHE A 87 8.12 -16.80 -1.65
C PHE A 87 7.92 -17.63 -2.91
N ARG A 88 7.86 -18.95 -2.81
CA ARG A 88 7.52 -19.84 -3.93
C ARG A 88 6.03 -19.79 -4.23
N THR A 89 5.71 -20.03 -5.50
CA THR A 89 4.33 -20.29 -5.93
C THR A 89 4.17 -21.76 -6.33
N PRO A 90 2.92 -22.24 -6.50
CA PRO A 90 2.67 -23.55 -7.10
C PRO A 90 3.17 -23.68 -8.54
N ILE A 91 3.43 -22.56 -9.19
CA ILE A 91 3.91 -22.51 -10.57
C ILE A 91 5.43 -22.63 -10.53
N ARG A 92 5.95 -23.58 -11.32
CA ARG A 92 7.39 -23.81 -11.42
C ARG A 92 8.11 -22.52 -11.85
N ASP A 93 9.24 -22.25 -11.22
CA ASP A 93 10.12 -21.10 -11.49
C ASP A 93 9.46 -19.73 -11.33
N LEU A 94 8.30 -19.65 -10.68
CA LEU A 94 7.62 -18.39 -10.33
C LEU A 94 7.72 -18.10 -8.83
N TRP A 95 8.21 -16.91 -8.50
CA TRP A 95 8.44 -16.43 -7.15
C TRP A 95 7.69 -15.13 -6.87
N LEU A 96 7.28 -14.93 -5.63
CA LEU A 96 6.68 -13.69 -5.14
C LEU A 96 7.69 -12.94 -4.28
N CYS A 97 7.88 -11.66 -4.54
CA CYS A 97 8.84 -10.84 -3.80
C CYS A 97 8.33 -9.44 -3.41
N GLY A 98 7.08 -9.16 -3.68
CA GLY A 98 6.46 -7.86 -3.41
C GLY A 98 5.85 -7.74 -2.03
N SER A 99 5.18 -6.62 -1.78
CA SER A 99 4.54 -6.29 -0.49
C SER A 99 3.38 -7.23 -0.12
N SER A 100 2.84 -7.98 -1.08
CA SER A 100 1.85 -9.03 -0.82
C SER A 100 2.43 -10.31 -0.22
N ALA A 101 3.76 -10.50 -0.28
CA ALA A 101 4.47 -11.64 0.30
C ALA A 101 4.89 -11.36 1.76
N HIS A 102 5.31 -12.41 2.47
CA HIS A 102 5.90 -12.28 3.81
C HIS A 102 7.15 -11.36 3.79
N PRO A 103 7.40 -10.51 4.77
CA PRO A 103 6.60 -10.19 5.98
C PRO A 103 5.50 -9.16 5.77
N GLY A 104 5.22 -8.74 4.57
CA GLY A 104 4.23 -7.73 4.23
C GLY A 104 4.84 -6.44 3.70
N GLY A 105 3.97 -5.45 3.45
CA GLY A 105 4.36 -4.15 2.93
C GLY A 105 5.12 -3.27 3.92
N GLY A 106 5.78 -2.28 3.37
CA GLY A 106 6.60 -1.29 4.08
C GLY A 106 7.78 -0.86 3.21
N ILE A 107 8.45 0.23 3.59
CA ILE A 107 9.62 0.74 2.84
C ILE A 107 10.90 0.08 3.37
N MET A 108 10.92 -1.24 3.47
CA MET A 108 12.03 -1.99 4.07
C MET A 108 12.78 -2.90 3.08
N GLY A 109 12.18 -3.19 1.92
CA GLY A 109 12.76 -4.11 0.93
C GLY A 109 12.88 -5.57 1.39
N ALA A 110 12.35 -5.92 2.58
CA ALA A 110 12.52 -7.24 3.17
C ALA A 110 11.95 -8.38 2.30
N PRO A 111 10.75 -8.28 1.73
CA PRO A 111 10.20 -9.35 0.89
C PRO A 111 11.11 -9.67 -0.31
N GLY A 112 11.62 -8.64 -0.99
CA GLY A 112 12.54 -8.81 -2.12
C GLY A 112 13.85 -9.44 -1.70
N ARG A 113 14.46 -8.97 -0.60
CA ARG A 113 15.71 -9.52 -0.10
C ARG A 113 15.60 -10.99 0.30
N ILE A 114 14.54 -11.33 1.04
CA ILE A 114 14.37 -12.70 1.53
C ILE A 114 14.07 -13.65 0.35
N ALA A 115 13.20 -13.23 -0.58
CA ALA A 115 12.92 -14.01 -1.80
C ALA A 115 14.18 -14.29 -2.61
N ALA A 116 15.04 -13.28 -2.79
CA ALA A 116 16.32 -13.46 -3.49
C ALA A 116 17.24 -14.45 -2.79
N LEU A 117 17.34 -14.40 -1.46
CA LEU A 117 18.14 -15.34 -0.67
C LEU A 117 17.62 -16.78 -0.78
N GLU A 118 16.29 -16.97 -0.73
CA GLU A 118 15.70 -18.30 -0.90
C GLU A 118 15.95 -18.85 -2.31
N LEU A 119 15.78 -18.02 -3.33
CA LEU A 119 16.09 -18.39 -4.71
C LEU A 119 17.55 -18.81 -4.89
N LEU A 120 18.49 -18.04 -4.34
CA LEU A 120 19.93 -18.35 -4.42
C LEU A 120 20.30 -19.64 -3.69
N ARG A 121 19.70 -19.88 -2.52
CA ARG A 121 19.89 -21.14 -1.77
C ARG A 121 19.48 -22.35 -2.58
N GLU A 122 18.33 -22.29 -3.24
CA GLU A 122 17.87 -23.38 -4.08
C GLU A 122 18.75 -23.64 -5.29
N GLN A 123 19.30 -22.58 -5.87
CA GLN A 123 20.24 -22.72 -6.98
C GLN A 123 21.65 -23.12 -6.55
N GLY A 124 21.87 -23.40 -5.24
CA GLY A 124 23.19 -23.74 -4.71
C GLY A 124 24.22 -22.59 -4.80
N ARG A 125 23.73 -21.34 -4.90
CA ARG A 125 24.58 -20.14 -5.06
C ARG A 125 24.59 -19.26 -3.81
N ALA A 126 23.88 -19.62 -2.75
CA ALA A 126 23.98 -18.92 -1.48
C ALA A 126 25.22 -19.39 -0.74
N ALA A 127 26.13 -18.48 -0.53
CA ALA A 127 27.29 -18.68 0.36
C ALA A 127 26.85 -18.47 1.81
#